data_1c680982a7d5c49ff53af301d6bd5508
#
_entry.id   1c680982a7d5c49ff53af301d6bd5508
#
_cell.length_a   1.000
_cell.length_b   1.000
_cell.length_c   1.000
_cell.angle_alpha   90.00
_cell.angle_beta   90.00
_cell.angle_gamma   90.00
#
_symmetry.space_group_name_H-M   'P 1'
#
loop_
_entity.id
_entity.type
_entity.pdbx_description
1 polymer ?
#
loop_
_entity_poly.entity_id
_entity_poly.type
_entity_poly.pdbx_seq_one_letter_code
_entity_poly.pdbx_strand_id
1 'polypeptide(L)'
;MKTSTSILRACTFILLSAAALACRAETGVRVLNDDAHYPEGPIWYQGKLYYVEYDRNAVMTWDGKKNSVFSSDKGCGQSAVVPTVHGEFLTTCYDNGTIGRMAADGKVLPPYTHDKDGNKFTGPNDFAPDSRGGIYFTASGTPPDALDGKVFYIAADGSIALKAGDLHNANGIAVSKDGKILYVVETNENRLLKFRIGPDGSLSDRQLFVNLDDLTHHVVHIYPDGVKIDSRGEIYIGQSARETNVPLAGVIFIVNAVGVLLRQLTLPSLQVPNFAFSPDEKTLYVTAVDQIDKSPFLGKVYSIPNR
;
A
#
# COMPACT_ATOMS: atom_id res chain seq x y z
N MET A 1 -41.60 72.26 9.15
CA MET A 1 -40.38 71.74 9.75
C MET A 1 -40.63 70.27 10.12
N LYS A 2 -40.09 69.34 9.34
CA LYS A 2 -40.11 67.89 9.64
C LYS A 2 -38.70 67.37 9.36
N THR A 3 -38.00 67.05 10.41
CA THR A 3 -36.65 66.48 10.38
C THR A 3 -36.76 64.99 10.10
N SER A 4 -36.11 64.54 9.02
CA SER A 4 -35.96 63.14 8.65
C SER A 4 -34.66 62.62 9.21
N THR A 5 -34.74 61.61 10.03
CA THR A 5 -33.59 60.91 10.62
C THR A 5 -33.30 59.67 9.76
N SER A 6 -32.22 59.67 9.01
CA SER A 6 -31.73 58.52 8.27
C SER A 6 -30.89 57.59 9.16
N ILE A 7 -31.38 56.36 9.28
CA ILE A 7 -30.69 55.25 10.01
C ILE A 7 -29.70 54.60 9.03
N LEU A 8 -28.41 54.78 9.27
CA LEU A 8 -27.34 54.09 8.58
C LEU A 8 -27.25 52.65 9.12
N ARG A 9 -27.62 51.66 8.34
CA ARG A 9 -27.34 50.24 8.67
C ARG A 9 -25.91 49.90 8.24
N ALA A 10 -25.05 49.65 9.19
CA ALA A 10 -23.73 49.12 8.97
C ALA A 10 -23.85 47.62 8.64
N CYS A 11 -23.55 47.22 7.40
CA CYS A 11 -23.35 45.83 7.03
C CYS A 11 -21.96 45.41 7.48
N THR A 12 -21.88 44.60 8.55
CA THR A 12 -20.65 43.96 8.98
C THR A 12 -20.38 42.76 8.05
N PHE A 13 -19.44 42.92 7.13
CA PHE A 13 -18.92 41.80 6.35
C PHE A 13 -18.07 40.93 7.26
N ILE A 14 -18.56 39.75 7.58
CA ILE A 14 -17.75 38.68 8.18
C ILE A 14 -16.90 38.09 7.07
N LEU A 15 -15.62 38.44 7.03
CA LEU A 15 -14.62 37.77 6.22
C LEU A 15 -14.36 36.39 6.84
N LEU A 16 -14.99 35.34 6.29
CA LEU A 16 -14.54 33.97 6.48
C LEU A 16 -13.17 33.85 5.83
N SER A 17 -12.12 33.86 6.62
CA SER A 17 -10.80 33.44 6.20
C SER A 17 -10.85 31.94 5.92
N ALA A 18 -10.95 31.56 4.65
CA ALA A 18 -10.61 30.22 4.21
C ALA A 18 -9.12 30.02 4.53
N ALA A 19 -8.84 29.33 5.62
CA ALA A 19 -7.51 28.82 5.89
C ALA A 19 -7.21 27.80 4.79
N ALA A 20 -6.52 28.24 3.74
CA ALA A 20 -5.88 27.35 2.79
C ALA A 20 -4.94 26.46 3.61
N LEU A 21 -5.27 25.17 3.74
CA LEU A 21 -4.31 24.17 4.17
C LEU A 21 -3.19 24.21 3.12
N ALA A 22 -2.13 24.97 3.42
CA ALA A 22 -0.91 24.93 2.65
C ALA A 22 -0.35 23.50 2.80
N CYS A 23 -0.47 22.71 1.75
CA CYS A 23 0.20 21.43 1.64
C CYS A 23 1.71 21.71 1.71
N ARG A 24 2.29 21.63 2.90
CA ARG A 24 3.72 21.78 3.12
C ARG A 24 4.36 20.47 2.67
N ALA A 25 5.08 20.48 1.55
CA ALA A 25 5.96 19.37 1.21
C ALA A 25 6.84 19.03 2.42
N GLU A 26 6.93 17.76 2.78
CA GLU A 26 7.77 17.29 3.88
C GLU A 26 9.21 17.74 3.66
N THR A 27 9.78 18.45 4.62
CA THR A 27 11.21 18.83 4.59
C THR A 27 12.05 17.58 4.82
N GLY A 28 12.92 17.25 3.86
CA GLY A 28 13.78 16.06 3.92
C GLY A 28 13.39 14.93 2.98
N VAL A 29 12.47 15.16 2.04
CA VAL A 29 12.20 14.24 0.93
C VAL A 29 13.45 14.12 0.06
N ARG A 30 13.91 12.88 -0.15
CA ARG A 30 15.03 12.55 -1.04
C ARG A 30 14.57 11.54 -2.08
N VAL A 31 14.86 11.79 -3.35
CA VAL A 31 14.64 10.85 -4.44
C VAL A 31 15.77 9.82 -4.45
N LEU A 32 15.43 8.54 -4.46
CA LEU A 32 16.35 7.41 -4.53
C LEU A 32 16.39 6.82 -5.95
N ASN A 33 15.27 6.87 -6.66
CA ASN A 33 15.13 6.52 -8.07
C ASN A 33 14.14 7.48 -8.71
N ASP A 34 14.54 8.19 -9.77
CA ASP A 34 13.72 9.14 -10.53
C ASP A 34 13.27 8.59 -11.91
N ASP A 35 13.66 7.36 -12.22
CA ASP A 35 13.30 6.63 -13.45
C ASP A 35 12.72 5.25 -13.11
N ALA A 36 11.83 5.18 -12.11
CA ALA A 36 11.15 3.94 -11.77
C ALA A 36 9.89 3.76 -12.63
N HIS A 37 9.56 2.51 -12.97
CA HIS A 37 8.39 2.19 -13.79
C HIS A 37 7.32 1.46 -12.98
N TYR A 38 6.35 2.21 -12.48
CA TYR A 38 5.33 1.77 -11.53
C TYR A 38 5.95 1.03 -10.35
N PRO A 39 6.75 1.75 -9.54
CA PRO A 39 7.40 1.13 -8.40
C PRO A 39 6.38 0.77 -7.33
N GLU A 40 6.51 -0.44 -6.76
CA GLU A 40 5.57 -1.03 -5.81
C GLU A 40 6.26 -1.90 -4.76
N GLY A 41 5.47 -2.36 -3.78
CA GLY A 41 5.75 -3.40 -2.80
C GLY A 41 7.14 -3.36 -2.15
N PRO A 42 7.58 -2.21 -1.59
CA PRO A 42 8.93 -2.11 -1.06
C PRO A 42 9.07 -2.84 0.27
N ILE A 43 10.28 -3.35 0.52
CA ILE A 43 10.68 -3.91 1.81
C ILE A 43 12.15 -3.62 2.11
N TRP A 44 12.44 -3.27 3.36
CA TRP A 44 13.82 -3.21 3.83
C TRP A 44 14.27 -4.57 4.35
N TYR A 45 15.33 -5.10 3.78
CA TYR A 45 15.88 -6.39 4.19
C TYR A 45 17.40 -6.42 4.09
N GLN A 46 18.08 -6.88 5.15
CA GLN A 46 19.54 -7.05 5.21
C GLN A 46 20.34 -5.86 4.69
N GLY A 47 19.96 -4.64 5.10
CA GLY A 47 20.70 -3.42 4.77
C GLY A 47 20.41 -2.85 3.38
N LYS A 48 19.43 -3.37 2.66
CA LYS A 48 19.00 -2.89 1.34
C LYS A 48 17.49 -2.65 1.29
N LEU A 49 17.08 -1.73 0.45
CA LEU A 49 15.70 -1.63 0.02
C LEU A 49 15.50 -2.54 -1.19
N TYR A 50 14.50 -3.41 -1.13
CA TYR A 50 13.96 -4.14 -2.27
C TYR A 50 12.62 -3.52 -2.64
N TYR A 51 12.31 -3.42 -3.91
CA TYR A 51 11.02 -2.98 -4.43
C TYR A 51 10.81 -3.57 -5.82
N VAL A 52 9.58 -3.55 -6.29
CA VAL A 52 9.29 -4.04 -7.64
C VAL A 52 9.07 -2.86 -8.60
N GLU A 53 9.31 -3.09 -9.88
CA GLU A 53 8.88 -2.23 -10.98
C GLU A 53 7.94 -3.03 -11.88
N TYR A 54 6.65 -2.82 -11.69
CA TYR A 54 5.58 -3.57 -12.35
C TYR A 54 5.73 -3.56 -13.88
N ASP A 55 5.87 -2.38 -14.47
CA ASP A 55 5.96 -2.21 -15.93
C ASP A 55 7.28 -2.74 -16.53
N ARG A 56 8.35 -2.82 -15.73
CA ARG A 56 9.62 -3.45 -16.13
C ARG A 56 9.66 -4.96 -15.88
N ASN A 57 8.68 -5.51 -15.20
CA ASN A 57 8.69 -6.91 -14.76
C ASN A 57 9.96 -7.27 -13.99
N ALA A 58 10.31 -6.45 -13.01
CA ALA A 58 11.58 -6.56 -12.28
C ALA A 58 11.43 -6.33 -10.78
N VAL A 59 12.22 -7.08 -10.01
CA VAL A 59 12.55 -6.77 -8.64
C VAL A 59 13.84 -5.98 -8.63
N MET A 60 13.83 -4.83 -7.97
CA MET A 60 14.94 -3.89 -7.86
C MET A 60 15.53 -3.89 -6.46
N THR A 61 16.77 -3.46 -6.35
CA THR A 61 17.42 -3.16 -5.06
C THR A 61 18.06 -1.79 -5.07
N TRP A 62 18.01 -1.11 -3.91
CA TRP A 62 18.81 0.06 -3.61
C TRP A 62 19.73 -0.24 -2.40
N ASP A 63 21.04 -0.06 -2.58
CA ASP A 63 22.09 -0.43 -1.60
C ASP A 63 22.59 0.75 -0.75
N GLY A 64 21.85 1.87 -0.79
CA GLY A 64 22.25 3.14 -0.15
C GLY A 64 22.92 4.10 -1.13
N LYS A 65 23.29 3.67 -2.33
CA LYS A 65 24.00 4.47 -3.33
C LYS A 65 23.38 4.36 -4.73
N LYS A 66 23.06 3.17 -5.18
CA LYS A 66 22.54 2.91 -6.54
C LYS A 66 21.39 1.91 -6.54
N ASN A 67 20.57 2.04 -7.55
CA ASN A 67 19.54 1.05 -7.90
C ASN A 67 20.13 0.00 -8.86
N SER A 68 19.71 -1.24 -8.71
CA SER A 68 20.14 -2.36 -9.57
C SER A 68 18.99 -3.36 -9.70
N VAL A 69 18.89 -4.02 -10.84
CA VAL A 69 17.98 -5.15 -11.02
C VAL A 69 18.46 -6.30 -10.16
N PHE A 70 17.60 -6.83 -9.31
CA PHE A 70 17.85 -8.04 -8.53
C PHE A 70 17.39 -9.29 -9.29
N SER A 71 16.19 -9.21 -9.87
CA SER A 71 15.60 -10.30 -10.67
C SER A 71 14.65 -9.71 -11.70
N SER A 72 14.40 -10.45 -12.79
CA SER A 72 13.40 -10.08 -13.79
C SER A 72 12.68 -11.34 -14.26
N ASP A 73 11.36 -11.26 -14.35
CA ASP A 73 10.49 -12.35 -14.81
C ASP A 73 9.39 -11.79 -15.72
N LYS A 74 9.62 -11.94 -17.02
CA LYS A 74 8.78 -11.37 -18.06
C LYS A 74 7.34 -11.89 -17.98
N GLY A 75 6.38 -10.98 -17.93
CA GLY A 75 4.96 -11.27 -17.87
C GLY A 75 4.45 -11.60 -16.47
N CYS A 76 5.27 -11.42 -15.45
CA CYS A 76 4.88 -11.55 -14.06
C CYS A 76 4.00 -10.37 -13.62
N GLY A 77 4.36 -9.13 -13.97
CA GLY A 77 3.69 -7.94 -13.43
C GLY A 77 3.84 -7.90 -11.91
N GLN A 78 5.08 -7.78 -11.41
CA GLN A 78 5.36 -7.80 -9.99
C GLN A 78 4.69 -6.64 -9.27
N SER A 79 3.97 -6.91 -8.16
CA SER A 79 3.38 -5.87 -7.30
C SER A 79 3.91 -5.86 -5.86
N ALA A 80 4.56 -6.92 -5.39
CA ALA A 80 5.24 -6.92 -4.09
C ALA A 80 6.41 -7.91 -4.06
N VAL A 81 7.33 -7.74 -3.12
CA VAL A 81 8.44 -8.66 -2.85
C VAL A 81 8.60 -8.89 -1.35
N VAL A 82 8.92 -10.10 -0.94
CA VAL A 82 9.13 -10.46 0.46
C VAL A 82 10.19 -11.57 0.61
N PRO A 83 11.11 -11.51 1.58
CA PRO A 83 12.00 -12.62 1.89
C PRO A 83 11.26 -13.71 2.70
N THR A 84 11.62 -14.96 2.50
CA THR A 84 11.18 -16.09 3.30
C THR A 84 12.16 -16.38 4.44
N VAL A 85 11.73 -17.16 5.43
CA VAL A 85 12.61 -17.64 6.52
C VAL A 85 13.72 -18.57 6.02
N HIS A 86 13.61 -19.10 4.80
CA HIS A 86 14.59 -19.97 4.17
C HIS A 86 15.59 -19.22 3.28
N GLY A 87 15.51 -17.87 3.23
CA GLY A 87 16.42 -17.03 2.46
C GLY A 87 16.08 -16.91 0.97
N GLU A 88 14.97 -17.52 0.50
CA GLU A 88 14.39 -17.22 -0.80
C GLU A 88 13.61 -15.92 -0.76
N PHE A 89 13.34 -15.34 -1.92
CA PHE A 89 12.38 -14.25 -2.07
C PHE A 89 11.14 -14.73 -2.82
N LEU A 90 9.98 -14.19 -2.43
CA LEU A 90 8.74 -14.32 -3.17
C LEU A 90 8.37 -12.97 -3.79
N THR A 91 7.70 -13.01 -4.93
CA THR A 91 7.07 -11.84 -5.55
C THR A 91 5.66 -12.20 -5.99
N THR A 92 4.73 -11.27 -5.84
CA THR A 92 3.38 -11.41 -6.41
C THR A 92 3.45 -11.12 -7.90
N CYS A 93 2.94 -12.03 -8.72
CA CYS A 93 2.88 -11.89 -10.17
C CYS A 93 1.42 -11.60 -10.57
N TYR A 94 1.05 -10.33 -10.55
CA TYR A 94 -0.33 -9.89 -10.75
C TYR A 94 -0.91 -10.33 -12.10
N ASP A 95 -0.12 -10.20 -13.19
CA ASP A 95 -0.62 -10.43 -14.54
C ASP A 95 -0.82 -11.90 -14.87
N ASN A 96 0.07 -12.78 -14.41
CA ASN A 96 0.01 -14.20 -14.74
C ASN A 96 -0.62 -15.07 -13.61
N GLY A 97 -0.97 -14.46 -12.48
CA GLY A 97 -1.68 -15.15 -11.39
C GLY A 97 -0.82 -16.17 -10.64
N THR A 98 0.48 -15.88 -10.45
CA THR A 98 1.39 -16.78 -9.72
C THR A 98 2.10 -16.06 -8.58
N ILE A 99 2.69 -16.84 -7.66
CA ILE A 99 3.69 -16.32 -6.74
C ILE A 99 5.06 -16.72 -7.27
N GLY A 100 5.77 -15.75 -7.82
CA GLY A 100 7.13 -15.92 -8.32
C GLY A 100 8.09 -16.24 -7.17
N ARG A 101 9.12 -17.03 -7.44
CA ARG A 101 10.13 -17.41 -6.46
C ARG A 101 11.52 -17.05 -6.99
N MET A 102 12.38 -16.63 -6.10
CA MET A 102 13.76 -16.26 -6.41
C MET A 102 14.69 -16.80 -5.33
N ALA A 103 15.84 -17.32 -5.74
CA ALA A 103 16.93 -17.62 -4.82
C ALA A 103 17.53 -16.34 -4.21
N ALA A 104 18.36 -16.48 -3.19
CA ALA A 104 19.02 -15.36 -2.51
C ALA A 104 19.90 -14.48 -3.43
N ASP A 105 20.31 -15.01 -4.57
CA ASP A 105 21.10 -14.31 -5.61
C ASP A 105 20.22 -13.69 -6.72
N GLY A 106 18.88 -13.79 -6.61
CA GLY A 106 17.93 -13.28 -7.59
C GLY A 106 17.61 -14.23 -8.75
N LYS A 107 18.18 -15.44 -8.77
CA LYS A 107 17.85 -16.43 -9.80
C LYS A 107 16.39 -16.87 -9.67
N VAL A 108 15.64 -16.78 -10.77
CA VAL A 108 14.24 -17.22 -10.84
C VAL A 108 14.13 -18.72 -10.60
N LEU A 109 13.18 -19.12 -9.77
CA LEU A 109 12.83 -20.49 -9.43
C LEU A 109 11.41 -20.80 -9.93
N PRO A 110 11.01 -22.08 -10.04
CA PRO A 110 9.63 -22.44 -10.39
C PRO A 110 8.61 -21.79 -9.46
N PRO A 111 7.58 -21.08 -9.97
CA PRO A 111 6.62 -20.35 -9.15
C PRO A 111 5.60 -21.28 -8.48
N TYR A 112 4.91 -20.77 -7.48
CA TYR A 112 3.64 -21.36 -7.02
C TYR A 112 2.50 -20.90 -7.93
N THR A 113 1.70 -21.82 -8.44
CA THR A 113 0.64 -21.55 -9.42
C THR A 113 -0.78 -21.76 -8.87
N HIS A 114 -0.90 -22.41 -7.74
CA HIS A 114 -2.18 -22.74 -7.08
C HIS A 114 -1.95 -23.06 -5.60
N ASP A 115 -3.04 -23.05 -4.83
CA ASP A 115 -3.02 -23.51 -3.46
C ASP A 115 -3.09 -25.05 -3.34
N LYS A 116 -3.11 -25.59 -2.13
CA LYS A 116 -3.18 -27.02 -1.85
C LYS A 116 -4.45 -27.70 -2.38
N ASP A 117 -5.52 -26.94 -2.63
CA ASP A 117 -6.83 -27.42 -3.11
C ASP A 117 -6.99 -27.20 -4.63
N GLY A 118 -5.94 -26.73 -5.32
CA GLY A 118 -5.91 -26.50 -6.76
C GLY A 118 -6.50 -25.16 -7.21
N ASN A 119 -6.79 -24.24 -6.29
CA ASN A 119 -7.29 -22.91 -6.64
C ASN A 119 -6.17 -22.05 -7.19
N LYS A 120 -6.38 -21.43 -8.35
CA LYS A 120 -5.48 -20.44 -8.93
C LYS A 120 -5.59 -19.11 -8.18
N PHE A 121 -4.53 -18.32 -8.27
CA PHE A 121 -4.52 -16.95 -7.77
C PHE A 121 -4.97 -16.00 -8.88
N THR A 122 -5.80 -15.01 -8.57
CA THR A 122 -6.24 -13.99 -9.53
C THR A 122 -5.75 -12.64 -9.04
N GLY A 123 -4.77 -12.05 -9.74
CA GLY A 123 -4.15 -10.80 -9.36
C GLY A 123 -3.49 -10.82 -7.97
N PRO A 124 -2.50 -11.72 -7.70
CA PRO A 124 -1.74 -11.64 -6.44
C PRO A 124 -1.12 -10.26 -6.28
N ASN A 125 -1.26 -9.65 -5.09
CA ASN A 125 -0.98 -8.23 -4.93
C ASN A 125 0.07 -7.91 -3.85
N ASP A 126 -0.21 -8.06 -2.56
CA ASP A 126 0.72 -7.66 -1.49
C ASP A 126 0.94 -8.79 -0.47
N PHE A 127 2.00 -8.69 0.34
CA PHE A 127 2.43 -9.67 1.32
C PHE A 127 2.45 -9.11 2.75
N ALA A 128 2.12 -9.97 3.71
CA ALA A 128 2.28 -9.72 5.13
C ALA A 128 2.92 -10.94 5.82
N PRO A 129 4.23 -10.93 6.11
CA PRO A 129 4.85 -11.99 6.89
C PRO A 129 4.37 -11.99 8.33
N ASP A 130 4.28 -13.17 8.93
CA ASP A 130 3.96 -13.34 10.34
C ASP A 130 5.17 -13.82 11.17
N SER A 131 5.02 -13.81 12.48
CA SER A 131 6.09 -14.21 13.40
C SER A 131 6.34 -15.73 13.44
N ARG A 132 5.53 -16.55 12.75
CA ARG A 132 5.66 -18.00 12.65
C ARG A 132 6.44 -18.45 11.41
N GLY A 133 6.91 -17.48 10.61
CA GLY A 133 7.62 -17.73 9.36
C GLY A 133 6.71 -17.98 8.16
N GLY A 134 5.40 -17.82 8.33
CA GLY A 134 4.44 -17.84 7.23
C GLY A 134 4.20 -16.44 6.65
N ILE A 135 3.50 -16.38 5.53
CA ILE A 135 3.26 -15.15 4.79
C ILE A 135 1.82 -15.15 4.30
N TYR A 136 1.02 -14.17 4.74
CA TYR A 136 -0.27 -13.89 4.12
C TYR A 136 -0.05 -13.12 2.82
N PHE A 137 -0.90 -13.36 1.83
CA PHE A 137 -0.95 -12.52 0.63
C PHE A 137 -2.37 -12.31 0.17
N THR A 138 -2.59 -11.16 -0.46
CA THR A 138 -3.84 -10.84 -1.14
C THR A 138 -3.81 -11.28 -2.58
N ALA A 139 -4.94 -11.67 -3.11
CA ALA A 139 -5.22 -11.77 -4.53
C ALA A 139 -6.42 -10.87 -4.81
N SER A 140 -6.23 -9.85 -5.65
CA SER A 140 -7.20 -8.77 -5.86
C SER A 140 -8.53 -9.24 -6.45
N GLY A 141 -8.51 -10.35 -7.17
CA GLY A 141 -9.67 -10.87 -7.90
C GLY A 141 -9.74 -10.34 -9.33
N THR A 142 -10.89 -10.52 -9.96
CA THR A 142 -11.13 -10.16 -11.35
C THR A 142 -11.45 -8.66 -11.49
N PRO A 143 -10.66 -7.88 -12.26
CA PRO A 143 -10.99 -6.48 -12.51
C PRO A 143 -12.30 -6.32 -13.30
N PRO A 144 -13.02 -5.18 -13.18
CA PRO A 144 -12.67 -4.04 -12.33
C PRO A 144 -13.13 -4.17 -10.88
N ASP A 145 -14.09 -5.04 -10.55
CA ASP A 145 -14.70 -5.03 -9.22
C ASP A 145 -15.51 -6.29 -8.90
N ALA A 146 -14.97 -7.45 -9.19
CA ALA A 146 -15.61 -8.69 -8.78
C ALA A 146 -15.42 -8.94 -7.27
N LEU A 147 -16.43 -9.56 -6.64
CA LEU A 147 -16.38 -10.00 -5.25
C LEU A 147 -15.68 -11.37 -5.15
N ASP A 148 -14.51 -11.50 -5.78
CA ASP A 148 -13.72 -12.73 -5.81
C ASP A 148 -12.30 -12.56 -5.28
N GLY A 149 -11.98 -11.39 -4.73
CA GLY A 149 -10.75 -11.14 -4.01
C GLY A 149 -10.59 -12.07 -2.81
N LYS A 150 -9.33 -12.45 -2.53
CA LYS A 150 -9.00 -13.48 -1.54
C LYS A 150 -7.78 -13.13 -0.71
N VAL A 151 -7.68 -13.77 0.45
CA VAL A 151 -6.47 -13.84 1.26
C VAL A 151 -6.03 -15.30 1.35
N PHE A 152 -4.76 -15.53 1.01
CA PHE A 152 -4.10 -16.82 1.15
C PHE A 152 -2.99 -16.75 2.21
N TYR A 153 -2.53 -17.91 2.64
CA TYR A 153 -1.42 -18.04 3.56
C TYR A 153 -0.44 -19.10 3.05
N ILE A 154 0.80 -18.69 2.91
CA ILE A 154 1.95 -19.56 2.63
C ILE A 154 2.56 -19.94 3.97
N ALA A 155 2.48 -21.19 4.36
CA ALA A 155 3.12 -21.68 5.58
C ALA A 155 4.65 -21.78 5.40
N ALA A 156 5.38 -21.90 6.51
CA ALA A 156 6.84 -22.01 6.48
C ALA A 156 7.35 -23.22 5.66
N ASP A 157 6.57 -24.27 5.51
CA ASP A 157 6.87 -25.44 4.67
C ASP A 157 6.56 -25.22 3.17
N GLY A 158 6.06 -24.04 2.81
CA GLY A 158 5.69 -23.69 1.43
C GLY A 158 4.29 -24.11 1.02
N SER A 159 3.51 -24.77 1.88
CA SER A 159 2.10 -25.08 1.59
C SER A 159 1.25 -23.83 1.56
N ILE A 160 0.31 -23.73 0.60
CA ILE A 160 -0.54 -22.54 0.42
C ILE A 160 -1.99 -22.94 0.65
N ALA A 161 -2.71 -22.13 1.43
CA ALA A 161 -4.12 -22.34 1.72
C ALA A 161 -4.91 -21.03 1.67
N LEU A 162 -6.14 -21.10 1.15
CA LEU A 162 -7.14 -20.03 1.23
C LEU A 162 -7.53 -19.77 2.70
N LYS A 163 -7.61 -18.52 3.10
CA LYS A 163 -7.96 -18.09 4.46
C LYS A 163 -9.19 -17.20 4.53
N ALA A 164 -9.41 -16.36 3.52
CA ALA A 164 -10.63 -15.55 3.41
C ALA A 164 -10.94 -15.28 1.93
N GLY A 165 -12.21 -15.06 1.62
CA GLY A 165 -12.70 -14.72 0.29
C GLY A 165 -13.78 -13.64 0.35
N ASP A 166 -14.46 -13.44 -0.77
CA ASP A 166 -15.52 -12.44 -0.93
C ASP A 166 -15.05 -11.04 -0.53
N LEU A 167 -13.95 -10.61 -1.15
CA LEU A 167 -13.34 -9.29 -1.00
C LEU A 167 -13.41 -8.51 -2.32
N HIS A 168 -13.63 -7.19 -2.23
CA HIS A 168 -13.62 -6.29 -3.37
C HIS A 168 -12.23 -5.71 -3.59
N ASN A 169 -11.52 -6.20 -4.62
CA ASN A 169 -10.17 -5.75 -4.95
C ASN A 169 -9.26 -5.76 -3.71
N ALA A 170 -9.04 -6.97 -3.15
CA ALA A 170 -8.13 -7.16 -2.01
C ALA A 170 -6.71 -6.72 -2.39
N ASN A 171 -6.16 -5.74 -1.67
CA ASN A 171 -4.90 -5.08 -1.99
C ASN A 171 -3.94 -5.15 -0.79
N GLY A 172 -3.50 -4.03 -0.26
CA GLY A 172 -2.57 -3.98 0.85
C GLY A 172 -2.96 -4.86 2.04
N ILE A 173 -1.96 -5.46 2.66
CA ILE A 173 -2.16 -6.40 3.76
C ILE A 173 -1.09 -6.22 4.84
N ALA A 174 -1.48 -6.29 6.12
CA ALA A 174 -0.55 -6.15 7.23
C ALA A 174 -0.98 -6.98 8.44
N VAL A 175 -0.02 -7.62 9.10
CA VAL A 175 -0.22 -8.31 10.38
C VAL A 175 0.11 -7.34 11.51
N SER A 176 -0.74 -7.27 12.55
CA SER A 176 -0.44 -6.51 13.76
C SER A 176 0.82 -7.03 14.44
N LYS A 177 1.52 -6.16 15.18
CA LYS A 177 2.78 -6.50 15.83
C LYS A 177 2.68 -7.68 16.81
N ASP A 178 1.54 -7.84 17.47
CA ASP A 178 1.27 -8.96 18.38
C ASP A 178 0.83 -10.25 17.65
N GLY A 179 0.75 -10.22 16.31
CA GLY A 179 0.39 -11.33 15.46
C GLY A 179 -1.07 -11.78 15.54
N LYS A 180 -1.96 -10.97 16.14
CA LYS A 180 -3.35 -11.38 16.40
C LYS A 180 -4.37 -10.83 15.42
N ILE A 181 -4.04 -9.77 14.70
CA ILE A 181 -4.94 -9.10 13.76
C ILE A 181 -4.28 -9.04 12.39
N LEU A 182 -5.04 -9.37 11.36
CA LEU A 182 -4.72 -9.12 9.97
C LEU A 182 -5.57 -7.96 9.49
N TYR A 183 -4.94 -6.96 8.87
CA TYR A 183 -5.62 -5.87 8.19
C TYR A 183 -5.54 -6.10 6.68
N VAL A 184 -6.63 -5.85 5.98
CA VAL A 184 -6.75 -6.03 4.53
C VAL A 184 -7.46 -4.83 3.92
N VAL A 185 -6.83 -4.22 2.93
CA VAL A 185 -7.43 -3.15 2.12
C VAL A 185 -8.42 -3.73 1.12
N GLU A 186 -9.60 -3.14 1.03
CA GLU A 186 -10.51 -3.26 -0.11
C GLU A 186 -10.52 -1.93 -0.87
N THR A 187 -9.74 -1.86 -1.96
CA THR A 187 -9.48 -0.62 -2.71
C THR A 187 -10.75 0.01 -3.26
N ASN A 188 -11.62 -0.79 -3.88
CA ASN A 188 -12.83 -0.29 -4.54
C ASN A 188 -13.91 0.12 -3.54
N GLU A 189 -13.89 -0.43 -2.34
CA GLU A 189 -14.80 -0.06 -1.24
C GLU A 189 -14.25 1.05 -0.35
N ASN A 190 -13.07 1.58 -0.68
CA ASN A 190 -12.40 2.65 0.06
C ASN A 190 -12.29 2.38 1.57
N ARG A 191 -11.96 1.14 1.95
CA ARG A 191 -11.98 0.71 3.34
C ARG A 191 -10.85 -0.24 3.71
N LEU A 192 -10.59 -0.32 5.00
CA LEU A 192 -9.70 -1.28 5.62
C LEU A 192 -10.51 -2.23 6.50
N LEU A 193 -10.39 -3.52 6.24
CA LEU A 193 -10.96 -4.58 7.07
C LEU A 193 -9.94 -5.07 8.09
N LYS A 194 -10.43 -5.71 9.17
CA LYS A 194 -9.61 -6.48 10.10
C LYS A 194 -10.20 -7.86 10.33
N PHE A 195 -9.31 -8.81 10.56
CA PHE A 195 -9.61 -10.20 10.89
C PHE A 195 -8.83 -10.60 12.13
N ARG A 196 -9.38 -11.46 12.96
CA ARG A 196 -8.63 -12.13 14.02
C ARG A 196 -7.83 -13.28 13.41
N ILE A 197 -6.54 -13.38 13.80
CA ILE A 197 -5.66 -14.50 13.42
C ILE A 197 -5.71 -15.57 14.50
N GLY A 198 -6.06 -16.79 14.12
CA GLY A 198 -6.01 -17.98 14.95
C GLY A 198 -4.60 -18.56 15.09
N PRO A 199 -4.36 -19.48 16.04
CA PRO A 199 -3.04 -20.10 16.26
C PRO A 199 -2.51 -20.86 15.03
N ASP A 200 -3.38 -21.37 14.18
CA ASP A 200 -3.09 -22.08 12.93
C ASP A 200 -3.05 -21.19 11.69
N GLY A 201 -3.10 -19.88 11.88
CA GLY A 201 -3.18 -18.91 10.78
C GLY A 201 -4.56 -18.81 10.12
N SER A 202 -5.59 -19.39 10.72
CA SER A 202 -6.99 -19.18 10.30
C SER A 202 -7.41 -17.74 10.55
N LEU A 203 -8.36 -17.26 9.74
CA LEU A 203 -8.95 -15.94 9.88
C LEU A 203 -10.40 -16.04 10.33
N SER A 204 -10.79 -15.19 11.28
CA SER A 204 -12.16 -15.10 11.80
C SER A 204 -12.50 -13.65 12.12
N ASP A 205 -13.74 -13.39 12.55
CA ASP A 205 -14.21 -12.09 13.04
C ASP A 205 -13.93 -10.94 12.06
N ARG A 206 -14.25 -11.14 10.77
CA ARG A 206 -14.16 -10.09 9.76
C ARG A 206 -14.98 -8.87 10.17
N GLN A 207 -14.35 -7.72 10.27
CA GLN A 207 -14.98 -6.46 10.67
C GLN A 207 -14.44 -5.31 9.82
N LEU A 208 -15.29 -4.29 9.57
CA LEU A 208 -14.82 -3.00 9.13
C LEU A 208 -13.92 -2.39 10.22
N PHE A 209 -12.71 -1.98 9.85
CA PHE A 209 -11.82 -1.27 10.75
C PHE A 209 -11.93 0.24 10.56
N VAL A 210 -11.83 0.73 9.34
CA VAL A 210 -12.00 2.15 8.98
C VAL A 210 -12.54 2.26 7.56
N ASN A 211 -13.51 3.17 7.37
CA ASN A 211 -13.89 3.65 6.06
C ASN A 211 -13.10 4.93 5.78
N LEU A 212 -12.36 4.98 4.68
CA LEU A 212 -11.51 6.11 4.37
C LEU A 212 -12.29 7.33 3.87
N ASP A 213 -13.51 7.12 3.37
CA ASP A 213 -14.41 8.24 3.04
C ASP A 213 -14.73 9.09 4.29
N ASP A 214 -14.82 8.45 5.49
CA ASP A 214 -15.02 9.17 6.75
C ASP A 214 -13.82 10.05 7.10
N LEU A 215 -12.60 9.62 6.75
CA LEU A 215 -11.37 10.38 7.01
C LEU A 215 -11.24 11.62 6.11
N THR A 216 -11.88 11.60 4.93
CA THR A 216 -11.88 12.69 3.95
C THR A 216 -13.19 13.47 3.94
N HIS A 217 -14.10 13.19 4.89
CA HIS A 217 -15.44 13.79 4.94
C HIS A 217 -16.22 13.61 3.63
N HIS A 218 -16.04 12.47 2.96
CA HIS A 218 -16.67 12.10 1.68
C HIS A 218 -16.37 13.06 0.49
N VAL A 219 -15.27 13.83 0.60
CA VAL A 219 -14.88 14.78 -0.46
C VAL A 219 -14.13 14.08 -1.59
N VAL A 220 -13.34 13.05 -1.27
CA VAL A 220 -12.48 12.34 -2.22
C VAL A 220 -12.49 10.84 -1.93
N HIS A 221 -12.70 10.03 -2.97
CA HIS A 221 -12.47 8.60 -2.89
C HIS A 221 -10.97 8.32 -3.03
N ILE A 222 -10.36 7.71 -2.01
CA ILE A 222 -8.90 7.62 -1.87
C ILE A 222 -8.32 6.49 -2.70
N TYR A 223 -9.06 5.38 -2.87
CA TYR A 223 -8.55 4.12 -3.41
C TYR A 223 -7.33 3.63 -2.61
N PRO A 224 -7.51 3.18 -1.37
CA PRO A 224 -6.40 2.72 -0.54
C PRO A 224 -5.66 1.57 -1.22
N ASP A 225 -4.34 1.52 -1.02
CA ASP A 225 -3.46 0.56 -1.67
C ASP A 225 -2.64 -0.19 -0.61
N GLY A 226 -1.34 0.02 -0.49
CA GLY A 226 -0.50 -0.62 0.52
C GLY A 226 -0.85 -0.20 1.95
N VAL A 227 -0.68 -1.11 2.90
CA VAL A 227 -0.84 -0.86 4.33
C VAL A 227 0.33 -1.44 5.12
N LYS A 228 0.85 -0.67 6.08
CA LYS A 228 1.92 -1.13 6.99
C LYS A 228 1.63 -0.64 8.41
N ILE A 229 2.22 -1.29 9.41
CA ILE A 229 2.01 -0.97 10.82
C ILE A 229 3.37 -0.74 11.48
N ASP A 230 3.52 0.37 12.20
CA ASP A 230 4.75 0.67 12.92
C ASP A 230 4.81 -0.01 14.31
N SER A 231 5.93 0.14 14.99
CA SER A 231 6.14 -0.47 16.32
C SER A 231 5.23 0.08 17.41
N ARG A 232 4.60 1.23 17.18
CA ARG A 232 3.63 1.86 18.11
C ARG A 232 2.20 1.39 17.86
N GLY A 233 1.97 0.62 16.76
CA GLY A 233 0.65 0.19 16.33
C GLY A 233 -0.10 1.25 15.53
N GLU A 234 0.59 2.29 15.03
CA GLU A 234 0.01 3.22 14.07
C GLU A 234 -0.06 2.55 12.69
N ILE A 235 -1.20 2.69 12.03
CA ILE A 235 -1.49 2.05 10.76
C ILE A 235 -1.37 3.09 9.66
N TYR A 236 -0.46 2.85 8.72
CA TYR A 236 -0.17 3.68 7.58
C TYR A 236 -0.87 3.11 6.36
N ILE A 237 -1.56 3.93 5.59
CA ILE A 237 -2.37 3.53 4.43
C ILE A 237 -1.96 4.38 3.24
N GLY A 238 -1.44 3.75 2.20
CA GLY A 238 -1.11 4.36 0.93
C GLY A 238 -2.36 4.58 0.07
N GLN A 239 -2.17 5.27 -1.04
CA GLN A 239 -3.26 5.71 -1.90
C GLN A 239 -2.91 5.51 -3.37
N SER A 240 -3.88 5.00 -4.13
CA SER A 240 -3.82 4.79 -5.56
C SER A 240 -4.91 5.61 -6.25
N ALA A 241 -4.62 6.87 -6.59
CA ALA A 241 -5.59 7.73 -7.28
C ALA A 241 -5.87 7.21 -8.70
N ARG A 242 -7.13 7.01 -9.05
CA ARG A 242 -7.53 6.60 -10.40
C ARG A 242 -7.95 7.78 -11.29
N GLU A 243 -8.26 8.93 -10.70
CA GLU A 243 -8.73 10.10 -11.43
C GLU A 243 -7.59 11.13 -11.58
N THR A 244 -7.17 11.36 -12.81
CA THR A 244 -6.11 12.33 -13.16
C THR A 244 -6.55 13.80 -13.06
N ASN A 245 -7.84 14.05 -12.87
CA ASN A 245 -8.42 15.40 -12.89
C ASN A 245 -8.47 16.08 -11.51
N VAL A 246 -8.08 15.37 -10.45
CA VAL A 246 -8.02 15.95 -9.12
C VAL A 246 -6.53 16.18 -8.80
N PRO A 247 -6.09 17.39 -8.43
CA PRO A 247 -4.72 17.65 -8.03
C PRO A 247 -4.51 17.06 -6.63
N LEU A 248 -4.55 15.71 -6.54
CA LEU A 248 -4.18 14.99 -5.33
C LEU A 248 -2.67 14.84 -5.34
N ALA A 249 -2.00 15.50 -4.41
CA ALA A 249 -0.69 15.05 -4.01
C ALA A 249 -0.82 13.64 -3.42
N GLY A 250 0.10 12.73 -3.73
CA GLY A 250 0.12 11.39 -3.14
C GLY A 250 0.17 11.49 -1.62
N VAL A 251 -0.68 10.75 -0.94
CA VAL A 251 -0.87 10.85 0.51
C VAL A 251 -0.73 9.49 1.17
N ILE A 252 -0.05 9.45 2.30
CA ILE A 252 -0.11 8.33 3.26
C ILE A 252 -0.96 8.81 4.44
N PHE A 253 -2.07 8.13 4.70
CA PHE A 253 -2.92 8.36 5.87
C PHE A 253 -2.40 7.54 7.04
N ILE A 254 -2.34 8.13 8.23
CA ILE A 254 -1.86 7.45 9.43
C ILE A 254 -2.96 7.50 10.47
N VAL A 255 -3.45 6.32 10.85
CA VAL A 255 -4.50 6.17 11.86
C VAL A 255 -3.98 5.40 13.08
N ASN A 256 -4.61 5.60 14.21
CA ASN A 256 -4.32 4.82 15.41
C ASN A 256 -5.01 3.44 15.40
N ALA A 257 -4.77 2.64 16.43
CA ALA A 257 -5.31 1.28 16.58
C ALA A 257 -6.86 1.19 16.65
N VAL A 258 -7.56 2.32 16.74
CA VAL A 258 -9.04 2.40 16.72
C VAL A 258 -9.58 3.11 15.47
N GLY A 259 -8.72 3.41 14.47
CA GLY A 259 -9.13 3.97 13.19
C GLY A 259 -9.25 5.49 13.15
N VAL A 260 -8.81 6.22 14.19
CA VAL A 260 -8.82 7.69 14.21
C VAL A 260 -7.61 8.23 13.45
N LEU A 261 -7.83 9.16 12.53
CA LEU A 261 -6.77 9.84 11.78
C LEU A 261 -5.87 10.64 12.72
N LEU A 262 -4.57 10.34 12.69
CA LEU A 262 -3.54 11.04 13.46
C LEU A 262 -2.88 12.14 12.63
N ARG A 263 -2.46 11.81 11.41
CA ARG A 263 -1.76 12.72 10.49
C ARG A 263 -1.75 12.18 9.07
N GLN A 264 -1.29 13.00 8.16
CA GLN A 264 -1.07 12.65 6.75
C GLN A 264 0.34 13.06 6.34
N LEU A 265 0.99 12.24 5.52
CA LEU A 265 2.25 12.56 4.85
C LEU A 265 1.95 12.79 3.37
N THR A 266 2.42 13.91 2.81
CA THR A 266 2.16 14.28 1.43
C THR A 266 3.44 14.24 0.63
N LEU A 267 3.40 13.60 -0.55
CA LEU A 267 4.50 13.50 -1.48
C LEU A 267 4.20 14.24 -2.79
N PRO A 268 5.23 14.74 -3.48
CA PRO A 268 5.07 15.41 -4.77
C PRO A 268 4.94 14.39 -5.91
N SER A 269 3.94 13.50 -5.82
CA SER A 269 3.62 12.46 -6.81
C SER A 269 2.10 12.27 -6.86
N LEU A 270 1.60 11.68 -7.93
CA LEU A 270 0.16 11.47 -8.11
C LEU A 270 -0.37 10.40 -7.16
N GLN A 271 0.34 9.26 -7.06
CA GLN A 271 -0.02 8.12 -6.23
C GLN A 271 1.12 7.75 -5.30
N VAL A 272 0.78 7.18 -4.17
CA VAL A 272 1.70 6.55 -3.21
C VAL A 272 1.17 5.16 -2.90
N PRO A 273 1.36 4.21 -3.81
CA PRO A 273 0.76 2.89 -3.65
C PRO A 273 1.31 2.15 -2.42
N ASN A 274 2.62 2.21 -2.15
CA ASN A 274 3.18 1.43 -1.06
C ASN A 274 4.42 2.08 -0.43
N PHE A 275 4.87 1.55 0.70
CA PHE A 275 6.02 2.05 1.43
C PHE A 275 6.57 0.98 2.39
N ALA A 276 7.81 1.19 2.86
CA ALA A 276 8.47 0.38 3.87
C ALA A 276 9.14 1.25 4.93
N PHE A 277 9.23 0.76 6.16
CA PHE A 277 9.98 1.40 7.23
C PHE A 277 11.47 1.04 7.16
N SER A 278 12.33 2.00 7.54
CA SER A 278 13.69 1.67 7.96
C SER A 278 13.66 0.84 9.25
N PRO A 279 14.75 0.11 9.60
CA PRO A 279 14.78 -0.70 10.82
C PRO A 279 14.53 0.07 12.12
N ASP A 280 14.88 1.35 12.17
CA ASP A 280 14.63 2.25 13.31
C ASP A 280 13.33 3.03 13.18
N GLU A 281 12.56 2.76 12.13
CA GLU A 281 11.28 3.41 11.78
C GLU A 281 11.35 4.95 11.65
N LYS A 282 12.55 5.54 11.56
CA LYS A 282 12.70 6.99 11.40
C LYS A 282 12.60 7.45 9.95
N THR A 283 12.65 6.51 9.01
CA THR A 283 12.57 6.77 7.58
C THR A 283 11.50 5.87 6.96
N LEU A 284 10.68 6.45 6.10
CA LEU A 284 9.84 5.71 5.15
C LEU A 284 10.55 5.70 3.80
N TYR A 285 10.62 4.53 3.20
CA TYR A 285 10.93 4.33 1.79
C TYR A 285 9.62 4.20 1.05
N VAL A 286 9.36 5.09 0.11
CA VAL A 286 8.04 5.23 -0.50
C VAL A 286 8.16 5.01 -2.00
N THR A 287 7.34 4.12 -2.53
CA THR A 287 7.11 3.97 -3.96
C THR A 287 5.98 4.91 -4.37
N ALA A 288 6.16 5.62 -5.47
CA ALA A 288 5.21 6.62 -5.93
C ALA A 288 5.10 6.61 -7.45
N VAL A 289 3.92 6.90 -7.97
CA VAL A 289 3.63 6.88 -9.41
C VAL A 289 3.18 8.28 -9.84
N ASP A 290 3.79 8.77 -10.91
CA ASP A 290 3.54 10.10 -11.47
C ASP A 290 2.70 10.05 -12.75
N GLN A 291 2.72 8.90 -13.46
CA GLN A 291 2.01 8.72 -14.73
C GLN A 291 1.36 7.34 -14.80
N ILE A 292 0.02 7.31 -15.01
CA ILE A 292 -0.79 6.09 -15.02
C ILE A 292 -1.62 5.92 -16.31
N ASP A 293 -1.60 6.89 -17.21
CA ASP A 293 -2.44 6.93 -18.41
C ASP A 293 -1.85 6.13 -19.57
N LYS A 294 -0.55 5.90 -19.56
CA LYS A 294 0.16 5.14 -20.60
C LYS A 294 1.48 4.58 -20.09
N SER A 295 1.89 3.44 -20.64
CA SER A 295 3.24 2.89 -20.44
C SER A 295 4.30 3.71 -21.23
N PRO A 296 5.52 3.90 -20.66
CA PRO A 296 5.89 3.46 -19.32
C PRO A 296 5.16 4.23 -18.23
N PHE A 297 4.66 3.52 -17.20
CA PHE A 297 4.02 4.13 -16.04
C PHE A 297 5.10 4.71 -15.12
N LEU A 298 5.50 5.95 -15.39
CA LEU A 298 6.62 6.59 -14.70
C LEU A 298 6.32 6.88 -13.22
N GLY A 299 7.33 6.70 -12.41
CA GLY A 299 7.25 6.94 -10.98
C GLY A 299 8.61 7.18 -10.34
N LYS A 300 8.61 7.25 -9.03
CA LYS A 300 9.81 7.50 -8.22
C LYS A 300 9.84 6.66 -6.96
N VAL A 301 11.04 6.46 -6.45
CA VAL A 301 11.23 5.93 -5.10
C VAL A 301 11.83 7.02 -4.24
N TYR A 302 11.22 7.26 -3.09
CA TYR A 302 11.65 8.30 -2.14
C TYR A 302 12.12 7.70 -0.82
N SER A 303 12.94 8.45 -0.09
CA SER A 303 13.06 8.35 1.35
C SER A 303 12.55 9.63 1.99
N ILE A 304 11.72 9.50 3.02
CA ILE A 304 11.17 10.63 3.77
C ILE A 304 11.32 10.39 5.28
N PRO A 305 11.49 11.44 6.09
CA PRO A 305 11.47 11.30 7.54
C PRO A 305 10.09 10.79 8.01
N ASN A 306 10.10 9.81 8.89
CA ASN A 306 8.91 9.35 9.60
C ASN A 306 8.83 10.04 10.98
N ARG A 307 8.04 11.13 11.07
CA ARG A 307 7.92 11.99 12.25
C ARG A 307 6.54 11.92 12.88
#